data_8c1ac839140218e23746d43ddfbb4b15
#
_entry.id   8c1ac839140218e23746d43ddfbb4b15
#
_cell.length_a   1.000
_cell.length_b   1.000
_cell.length_c   1.000
_cell.angle_alpha   90.00
_cell.angle_beta   90.00
_cell.angle_gamma   90.00
#
_symmetry.space_group_name_H-M   'P 1'
#
loop_
_entity.id
_entity.type
_entity.pdbx_description
1 polymer ?
#
loop_
_entity_poly.entity_id
_entity_poly.type
_entity_poly.pdbx_seq_one_letter_code
_entity_poly.pdbx_strand_id
1 'polypeptide(L)'
;LLLGVTDLQVPWATLLLSVVLYVVIPLAAGAMTRAMLMRRANAGQGDATVTHFTSRVKPFSILGLLATVVLLFGFQGQVIVERPLLIALIASPLLIQSYGIFIIAYAAAWLWRVSHNIAAPCALIGTSNFFELAVAVAIGLFGLNSGAALVTVVGVLVEVPVMLSLVAFANRTRRHFPASEESTLDTVSTSVRHGDAQP
;
A
#
# COMPACT_ATOMS: atom_id res chain seq x y z
N LEU A 1 -3.24 -0.40 29.66
CA LEU A 1 -3.49 -1.31 30.81
C LEU A 1 -3.79 -2.76 30.40
N LEU A 2 -4.14 -3.02 29.14
CA LEU A 2 -4.45 -4.39 28.66
C LEU A 2 -3.21 -5.25 28.36
N LEU A 3 -2.02 -4.69 28.27
CA LEU A 3 -0.80 -5.42 27.87
C LEU A 3 0.30 -5.47 28.94
N GLY A 4 0.12 -4.90 30.15
CA GLY A 4 1.06 -5.03 31.27
C GLY A 4 2.51 -4.58 30.98
N VAL A 5 2.75 -3.83 29.91
CA VAL A 5 4.08 -3.36 29.51
C VAL A 5 4.21 -1.90 29.93
N THR A 6 4.68 -1.69 31.16
CA THR A 6 4.78 -0.35 31.76
C THR A 6 6.15 0.31 31.56
N ASP A 7 7.13 -0.34 30.93
CA ASP A 7 8.49 0.21 30.83
C ASP A 7 9.14 -0.07 29.46
N LEU A 8 8.45 0.34 28.37
CA LEU A 8 9.05 0.37 27.05
C LEU A 8 9.88 1.65 26.89
N GLN A 9 11.17 1.55 27.14
CA GLN A 9 12.10 2.59 26.70
C GLN A 9 12.14 2.59 25.17
N VAL A 10 11.51 3.59 24.56
CA VAL A 10 11.50 3.74 23.10
C VAL A 10 12.89 4.22 22.66
N PRO A 11 13.66 3.46 21.90
CA PRO A 11 14.98 3.86 21.42
C PRO A 11 14.84 4.86 20.26
N TRP A 12 14.58 6.12 20.57
CA TRP A 12 14.32 7.18 19.60
C TRP A 12 15.41 7.32 18.53
N ALA A 13 16.69 7.18 18.93
CA ALA A 13 17.81 7.28 17.99
C ALA A 13 17.73 6.20 16.90
N THR A 14 17.43 4.95 17.28
CA THR A 14 17.31 3.84 16.32
C THR A 14 16.07 3.96 15.45
N LEU A 15 14.96 4.45 16.00
CA LEU A 15 13.75 4.73 15.22
C LEU A 15 14.00 5.82 14.17
N LEU A 16 14.62 6.93 14.56
CA LEU A 16 14.97 8.01 13.63
C LEU A 16 15.95 7.52 12.55
N LEU A 17 16.96 6.74 12.94
CA LEU A 17 17.90 6.13 12.01
C LEU A 17 17.17 5.21 11.00
N SER A 18 16.24 4.40 11.47
CA SER A 18 15.43 3.52 10.62
C SER A 18 14.60 4.32 9.60
N VAL A 19 13.96 5.41 10.03
CA VAL A 19 13.22 6.30 9.12
C VAL A 19 14.16 6.91 8.07
N VAL A 20 15.33 7.37 8.46
CA VAL A 20 16.31 7.92 7.53
C VAL A 20 16.75 6.86 6.51
N LEU A 21 17.12 5.67 6.97
CA LEU A 21 17.63 4.59 6.11
C LEU A 21 16.55 4.02 5.17
N TYR A 22 15.35 3.79 5.68
CA TYR A 22 14.31 3.08 4.93
C TYR A 22 13.32 4.01 4.20
N VAL A 23 13.24 5.28 4.57
CA VAL A 23 12.31 6.23 3.96
C VAL A 23 13.06 7.38 3.27
N VAL A 24 13.89 8.12 4.00
CA VAL A 24 14.51 9.35 3.46
C VAL A 24 15.50 9.03 2.34
N ILE A 25 16.40 8.07 2.54
CA ILE A 25 17.41 7.70 1.53
C ILE A 25 16.76 7.15 0.25
N PRO A 26 15.83 6.18 0.28
CA PRO A 26 15.16 5.71 -0.94
C PRO A 26 14.34 6.80 -1.63
N LEU A 27 13.66 7.66 -0.87
CA LEU A 27 12.90 8.78 -1.42
C LEU A 27 13.83 9.78 -2.13
N ALA A 28 14.95 10.15 -1.49
CA ALA A 28 15.94 11.04 -2.09
C ALA A 28 16.55 10.42 -3.36
N ALA A 29 16.90 9.13 -3.32
CA ALA A 29 17.44 8.43 -4.48
C ALA A 29 16.42 8.38 -5.64
N GLY A 30 15.14 8.10 -5.34
CA GLY A 30 14.06 8.13 -6.32
C GLY A 30 13.84 9.51 -6.94
N ALA A 31 13.81 10.56 -6.10
CA ALA A 31 13.68 11.93 -6.56
C ALA A 31 14.86 12.38 -7.43
N MET A 32 16.09 12.02 -7.02
CA MET A 32 17.30 12.30 -7.82
C MET A 32 17.27 11.57 -9.17
N THR A 33 16.90 10.29 -9.17
CA THR A 33 16.78 9.48 -10.40
C THR A 33 15.75 10.10 -11.35
N ARG A 34 14.57 10.47 -10.82
CA ARG A 34 13.55 11.17 -11.61
C ARG A 34 14.07 12.49 -12.18
N ALA A 35 14.71 13.32 -11.34
CA ALA A 35 15.26 14.59 -11.78
C ALA A 35 16.35 14.42 -12.86
N MET A 36 17.22 13.40 -12.73
CA MET A 36 18.23 13.07 -13.74
C MET A 36 17.61 12.62 -15.07
N LEU A 37 16.59 11.74 -15.01
CA LEU A 37 15.89 11.27 -16.20
C LEU A 37 15.16 12.42 -16.92
N MET A 38 14.50 13.29 -16.17
CA MET A 38 13.82 14.46 -16.75
C MET A 38 14.81 15.46 -17.37
N ARG A 39 15.98 15.66 -16.77
CA ARG A 39 17.03 16.55 -17.33
C ARG A 39 17.71 15.99 -18.58
N ARG A 40 17.78 14.66 -18.71
CA ARG A 40 18.40 13.99 -19.87
C ARG A 40 17.42 13.76 -21.03
N ALA A 41 16.14 13.83 -20.76
CA ALA A 41 15.10 13.69 -21.79
C ALA A 41 15.04 14.96 -22.64
N ASN A 42 14.81 14.81 -23.95
CA ASN A 42 14.55 15.92 -24.85
C ASN A 42 13.24 16.63 -24.45
N ALA A 43 13.12 17.90 -24.79
CA ALA A 43 11.94 18.70 -24.45
C ALA A 43 10.64 18.00 -24.87
N GLY A 44 9.77 17.70 -23.90
CA GLY A 44 8.49 17.02 -24.08
C GLY A 44 8.49 15.49 -23.89
N GLN A 45 9.63 14.83 -23.71
CA GLN A 45 9.70 13.36 -23.54
C GLN A 45 10.07 12.90 -22.10
N GLY A 46 10.16 13.81 -21.15
CA GLY A 46 10.57 13.50 -19.79
C GLY A 46 9.70 12.45 -19.10
N ASP A 47 8.39 12.60 -19.18
CA ASP A 47 7.45 11.68 -18.54
C ASP A 47 7.45 10.29 -19.20
N ALA A 48 7.61 10.21 -20.53
CA ALA A 48 7.74 8.94 -21.24
C ALA A 48 9.02 8.17 -20.80
N THR A 49 10.13 8.90 -20.62
CA THR A 49 11.40 8.32 -20.18
C THR A 49 11.29 7.78 -18.75
N VAL A 50 10.65 8.52 -17.85
CA VAL A 50 10.40 8.07 -16.46
C VAL A 50 9.50 6.84 -16.45
N THR A 51 8.41 6.86 -17.22
CA THR A 51 7.48 5.72 -17.33
C THR A 51 8.17 4.47 -17.85
N HIS A 52 9.00 4.61 -18.90
CA HIS A 52 9.76 3.49 -19.45
C HIS A 52 10.78 2.91 -18.44
N PHE A 53 11.48 3.77 -17.70
CA PHE A 53 12.38 3.33 -16.63
C PHE A 53 11.62 2.60 -15.52
N THR A 54 10.51 3.18 -15.05
CA THR A 54 9.69 2.59 -13.99
C THR A 54 9.12 1.24 -14.41
N SER A 55 8.67 1.09 -15.67
CA SER A 55 8.15 -0.19 -16.18
C SER A 55 9.21 -1.29 -16.21
N ARG A 56 10.48 -0.94 -16.44
CA ARG A 56 11.60 -1.91 -16.38
C ARG A 56 11.97 -2.31 -14.96
N VAL A 57 11.88 -1.39 -14.00
CA VAL A 57 12.23 -1.65 -12.59
C VAL A 57 11.10 -2.36 -11.85
N LYS A 58 9.85 -2.16 -12.25
CA LYS A 58 8.67 -2.74 -11.63
C LYS A 58 8.74 -4.26 -11.36
N PRO A 59 9.17 -5.13 -12.29
CA PRO A 59 9.25 -6.57 -12.04
C PRO A 59 10.27 -6.91 -10.94
N PHE A 60 11.37 -6.16 -10.82
CA PHE A 60 12.34 -6.37 -9.75
C PHE A 60 11.78 -5.98 -8.38
N SER A 61 10.98 -4.91 -8.31
CA SER A 61 10.28 -4.53 -7.08
C SER A 61 9.27 -5.62 -6.65
N ILE A 62 8.52 -6.16 -7.59
CA ILE A 62 7.57 -7.25 -7.32
C ILE A 62 8.32 -8.50 -6.83
N LEU A 63 9.42 -8.86 -7.49
CA LEU A 63 10.25 -10.01 -7.08
C LEU A 63 10.83 -9.79 -5.68
N GLY A 64 11.34 -8.60 -5.38
CA GLY A 64 11.85 -8.23 -4.06
C GLY A 64 10.77 -8.33 -2.98
N LEU A 65 9.57 -7.82 -3.25
CA LEU A 65 8.43 -7.93 -2.35
C LEU A 65 8.06 -9.40 -2.08
N LEU A 66 7.94 -10.22 -3.13
CA LEU A 66 7.65 -11.64 -2.98
C LEU A 66 8.74 -12.37 -2.20
N ALA A 67 10.02 -12.08 -2.48
CA ALA A 67 11.14 -12.66 -1.74
C ALA A 67 11.07 -12.27 -0.25
N THR A 68 10.77 -11.02 0.08
CA THR A 68 10.60 -10.56 1.46
C THR A 68 9.48 -11.33 2.14
N VAL A 69 8.32 -11.48 1.51
CA VAL A 69 7.19 -12.23 2.06
C VAL A 69 7.58 -13.68 2.32
N VAL A 70 8.22 -14.36 1.34
CA VAL A 70 8.67 -15.76 1.49
C VAL A 70 9.65 -15.90 2.66
N LEU A 71 10.61 -14.99 2.79
CA LEU A 71 11.59 -15.03 3.89
C LEU A 71 10.91 -14.82 5.25
N LEU A 72 9.99 -13.86 5.36
CA LEU A 72 9.25 -13.60 6.60
C LEU A 72 8.44 -14.81 7.05
N PHE A 73 7.73 -15.46 6.11
CA PHE A 73 7.00 -16.70 6.40
C PHE A 73 7.93 -17.85 6.73
N GLY A 74 9.07 -17.97 6.05
CA GLY A 74 10.07 -18.98 6.33
C GLY A 74 10.62 -18.89 7.76
N PHE A 75 10.90 -17.68 8.24
CA PHE A 75 11.43 -17.46 9.59
C PHE A 75 10.39 -17.59 10.70
N GLN A 76 9.12 -17.25 10.44
CA GLN A 76 8.06 -17.23 11.44
C GLN A 76 7.05 -18.39 11.29
N GLY A 77 7.18 -19.19 10.25
CA GLY A 77 6.23 -20.26 9.91
C GLY A 77 5.97 -21.23 11.04
N GLN A 78 7.00 -21.61 11.78
CA GLN A 78 6.87 -22.52 12.91
C GLN A 78 5.97 -21.94 14.02
N VAL A 79 6.18 -20.67 14.39
CA VAL A 79 5.37 -20.01 15.42
C VAL A 79 3.92 -19.84 14.98
N ILE A 80 3.70 -19.57 13.67
CA ILE A 80 2.38 -19.44 13.11
C ILE A 80 1.59 -20.76 13.22
N VAL A 81 2.23 -21.88 12.95
CA VAL A 81 1.60 -23.20 13.00
C VAL A 81 1.41 -23.68 14.46
N GLU A 82 2.39 -23.46 15.32
CA GLU A 82 2.34 -23.96 16.71
C GLU A 82 1.41 -23.14 17.62
N ARG A 83 1.13 -21.88 17.30
CA ARG A 83 0.34 -20.98 18.15
C ARG A 83 -0.80 -20.29 17.41
N PRO A 84 -1.74 -21.03 16.82
CA PRO A 84 -2.79 -20.46 15.98
C PRO A 84 -3.72 -19.49 16.74
N LEU A 85 -3.97 -19.75 18.03
CA LEU A 85 -4.79 -18.86 18.86
C LEU A 85 -4.13 -17.49 19.08
N LEU A 86 -2.81 -17.47 19.27
CA LEU A 86 -2.05 -16.22 19.39
C LEU A 86 -2.13 -15.42 18.09
N ILE A 87 -1.98 -16.09 16.95
CA ILE A 87 -2.10 -15.47 15.64
C ILE A 87 -3.50 -14.89 15.42
N ALA A 88 -4.55 -15.64 15.74
CA ALA A 88 -5.93 -15.15 15.64
C ALA A 88 -6.19 -13.93 16.55
N LEU A 89 -5.61 -13.93 17.76
CA LEU A 89 -5.72 -12.80 18.69
C LEU A 89 -5.03 -11.53 18.14
N ILE A 90 -3.86 -11.68 17.53
CA ILE A 90 -3.12 -10.57 16.90
C ILE A 90 -3.85 -10.11 15.61
N ALA A 91 -4.38 -11.04 14.82
CA ALA A 91 -5.07 -10.75 13.58
C ALA A 91 -6.41 -10.00 13.79
N SER A 92 -7.11 -10.29 14.88
CA SER A 92 -8.46 -9.74 15.11
C SER A 92 -8.51 -8.21 15.14
N PRO A 93 -7.67 -7.47 15.92
CA PRO A 93 -7.67 -6.01 15.90
C PRO A 93 -7.24 -5.45 14.55
N LEU A 94 -6.32 -6.11 13.84
CA LEU A 94 -5.87 -5.68 12.52
C LEU A 94 -7.01 -5.79 11.49
N LEU A 95 -7.79 -6.87 11.53
CA LEU A 95 -8.97 -7.02 10.69
C LEU A 95 -10.00 -5.91 10.95
N ILE A 96 -10.34 -5.68 12.23
CA ILE A 96 -11.31 -4.65 12.62
C ILE A 96 -10.82 -3.27 12.17
N GLN A 97 -9.55 -2.96 12.37
CA GLN A 97 -8.93 -1.70 11.94
C GLN A 97 -9.02 -1.52 10.43
N SER A 98 -8.56 -2.51 9.66
CA SER A 98 -8.49 -2.40 8.20
C SER A 98 -9.88 -2.26 7.57
N TYR A 99 -10.84 -3.12 7.93
CA TYR A 99 -12.21 -2.99 7.44
C TYR A 99 -12.88 -1.72 7.94
N GLY A 100 -12.65 -1.33 9.20
CA GLY A 100 -13.23 -0.12 9.79
C GLY A 100 -12.75 1.15 9.08
N ILE A 101 -11.45 1.32 8.86
CA ILE A 101 -10.88 2.48 8.15
C ILE A 101 -11.38 2.52 6.71
N PHE A 102 -11.37 1.36 6.01
CA PHE A 102 -11.88 1.31 4.64
C PHE A 102 -13.34 1.74 4.56
N ILE A 103 -14.21 1.20 5.41
CA ILE A 103 -15.64 1.51 5.41
C ILE A 103 -15.86 3.01 5.67
N ILE A 104 -15.16 3.58 6.66
CA ILE A 104 -15.27 5.00 6.98
C ILE A 104 -14.81 5.87 5.81
N ALA A 105 -13.62 5.60 5.26
CA ALA A 105 -13.07 6.39 4.16
C ALA A 105 -13.90 6.25 2.88
N TYR A 106 -14.32 5.04 2.54
CA TYR A 106 -15.10 4.76 1.34
C TYR A 106 -16.52 5.32 1.42
N ALA A 107 -17.17 5.22 2.59
CA ALA A 107 -18.47 5.81 2.84
C ALA A 107 -18.42 7.34 2.83
N ALA A 108 -17.38 7.96 3.42
CA ALA A 108 -17.17 9.39 3.37
C ALA A 108 -16.97 9.89 1.92
N ALA A 109 -16.17 9.18 1.12
CA ALA A 109 -15.98 9.50 -0.29
C ALA A 109 -17.28 9.39 -1.10
N TRP A 110 -18.10 8.37 -0.81
CA TRP A 110 -19.42 8.21 -1.42
C TRP A 110 -20.37 9.37 -1.02
N LEU A 111 -20.40 9.74 0.26
CA LEU A 111 -21.24 10.84 0.77
C LEU A 111 -20.85 12.18 0.15
N TRP A 112 -19.56 12.42 -0.06
CA TRP A 112 -19.04 13.62 -0.73
C TRP A 112 -19.12 13.56 -2.26
N ARG A 113 -19.72 12.50 -2.82
CA ARG A 113 -19.89 12.28 -4.25
C ARG A 113 -18.57 12.32 -5.04
N VAL A 114 -17.49 11.84 -4.42
CA VAL A 114 -16.19 11.69 -5.08
C VAL A 114 -16.29 10.58 -6.13
N SER A 115 -15.69 10.77 -7.31
CA SER A 115 -15.68 9.74 -8.34
C SER A 115 -14.96 8.47 -7.87
N HIS A 116 -15.42 7.30 -8.32
CA HIS A 116 -14.86 5.99 -7.92
C HIS A 116 -13.35 5.88 -8.17
N ASN A 117 -12.85 6.49 -9.25
CA ASN A 117 -11.42 6.47 -9.63
C ASN A 117 -10.51 7.13 -8.58
N ILE A 118 -11.07 7.99 -7.74
CA ILE A 118 -10.36 8.65 -6.64
C ILE A 118 -10.72 7.99 -5.30
N ALA A 119 -12.01 7.71 -5.09
CA ALA A 119 -12.53 7.17 -3.85
C ALA A 119 -11.94 5.79 -3.48
N ALA A 120 -11.91 4.87 -4.45
CA ALA A 120 -11.42 3.51 -4.20
C ALA A 120 -9.91 3.48 -3.88
N PRO A 121 -9.01 4.08 -4.69
CA PRO A 121 -7.59 4.14 -4.34
C PRO A 121 -7.32 4.87 -3.02
N CYS A 122 -8.01 5.97 -2.76
CA CYS A 122 -7.85 6.73 -1.51
C CYS A 122 -8.20 5.89 -0.28
N ALA A 123 -9.35 5.20 -0.30
CA ALA A 123 -9.77 4.32 0.79
C ALA A 123 -8.83 3.13 0.97
N LEU A 124 -8.36 2.51 -0.12
CA LEU A 124 -7.42 1.39 -0.08
C LEU A 124 -6.05 1.82 0.45
N ILE A 125 -5.50 2.95 -0.01
CA ILE A 125 -4.22 3.47 0.49
C ILE A 125 -4.32 3.84 1.97
N GLY A 126 -5.44 4.47 2.39
CA GLY A 126 -5.67 4.83 3.78
C GLY A 126 -5.80 3.62 4.72
N THR A 127 -6.16 2.46 4.18
CA THR A 127 -6.31 1.20 4.92
C THR A 127 -5.03 0.40 4.99
N SER A 128 -4.17 0.51 3.97
CA SER A 128 -2.90 -0.22 3.88
C SER A 128 -1.92 0.26 4.94
N ASN A 129 -1.22 -0.68 5.55
CA ASN A 129 -0.15 -0.43 6.50
C ASN A 129 1.18 -0.90 5.90
N PHE A 130 2.26 -0.14 6.12
CA PHE A 130 3.60 -0.54 5.67
C PHE A 130 4.23 -1.52 6.66
N PHE A 131 3.66 -2.72 6.75
CA PHE A 131 4.17 -3.75 7.66
C PHE A 131 5.59 -4.18 7.33
N GLU A 132 6.02 -4.12 6.06
CA GLU A 132 7.38 -4.45 5.64
C GLU A 132 8.42 -3.56 6.33
N LEU A 133 8.16 -2.26 6.42
CA LEU A 133 9.01 -1.34 7.17
C LEU A 133 8.95 -1.64 8.67
N ALA A 134 7.75 -1.89 9.20
CA ALA A 134 7.57 -2.21 10.61
C ALA A 134 8.30 -3.50 10.99
N VAL A 135 8.28 -4.53 10.13
CA VAL A 135 9.05 -5.78 10.32
C VAL A 135 10.55 -5.49 10.36
N ALA A 136 11.08 -4.72 9.40
CA ALA A 136 12.50 -4.40 9.36
C ALA A 136 12.96 -3.65 10.62
N VAL A 137 12.17 -2.70 11.10
CA VAL A 137 12.43 -1.95 12.33
C VAL A 137 12.30 -2.86 13.56
N ALA A 138 11.25 -3.67 13.65
CA ALA A 138 11.02 -4.57 14.78
C ALA A 138 12.15 -5.61 14.92
N ILE A 139 12.62 -6.19 13.81
CA ILE A 139 13.75 -7.11 13.81
C ILE A 139 15.04 -6.39 14.20
N GLY A 140 15.27 -5.20 13.67
CA GLY A 140 16.46 -4.39 13.97
C GLY A 140 16.55 -3.96 15.44
N LEU A 141 15.41 -3.69 16.08
CA LEU A 141 15.36 -3.23 17.48
C LEU A 141 15.29 -4.37 18.50
N PHE A 142 14.47 -5.37 18.22
CA PHE A 142 14.08 -6.39 19.20
C PHE A 142 14.55 -7.79 18.83
N GLY A 143 15.12 -7.96 17.64
CA GLY A 143 15.57 -9.25 17.12
C GLY A 143 14.46 -10.03 16.42
N LEU A 144 14.90 -11.03 15.62
CA LEU A 144 14.03 -11.84 14.77
C LEU A 144 12.97 -12.64 15.54
N ASN A 145 13.32 -13.14 16.72
CA ASN A 145 12.45 -13.99 17.55
C ASN A 145 11.59 -13.20 18.55
N SER A 146 11.50 -11.88 18.40
CA SER A 146 10.72 -11.02 19.30
C SER A 146 9.23 -11.10 19.00
N GLY A 147 8.42 -10.87 20.05
CA GLY A 147 6.97 -10.71 19.89
C GLY A 147 6.60 -9.54 18.96
N ALA A 148 7.41 -8.48 18.95
CA ALA A 148 7.22 -7.34 18.05
C ALA A 148 7.40 -7.75 16.57
N ALA A 149 8.44 -8.52 16.24
CA ALA A 149 8.63 -9.06 14.91
C ALA A 149 7.46 -9.98 14.49
N LEU A 150 7.00 -10.85 15.41
CA LEU A 150 5.86 -11.73 15.15
C LEU A 150 4.59 -10.94 14.81
N VAL A 151 4.26 -9.91 15.60
CA VAL A 151 3.06 -9.08 15.36
C VAL A 151 3.10 -8.42 13.98
N THR A 152 4.24 -7.90 13.56
CA THR A 152 4.38 -7.25 12.27
C THR A 152 4.31 -8.25 11.11
N VAL A 153 4.84 -9.46 11.26
CA VAL A 153 4.72 -10.54 10.26
C VAL A 153 3.26 -11.02 10.13
N VAL A 154 2.55 -11.16 11.25
CA VAL A 154 1.11 -11.45 11.22
C VAL A 154 0.33 -10.33 10.52
N GLY A 155 0.77 -9.07 10.69
CA GLY A 155 0.22 -7.93 9.96
C GLY A 155 0.29 -8.12 8.44
N VAL A 156 1.46 -8.48 7.91
CA VAL A 156 1.64 -8.79 6.47
C VAL A 156 0.72 -9.94 6.02
N LEU A 157 0.62 -11.01 6.85
CA LEU A 157 -0.24 -12.16 6.56
C LEU A 157 -1.73 -11.77 6.42
N VAL A 158 -2.19 -10.89 7.30
CA VAL A 158 -3.58 -10.44 7.34
C VAL A 158 -3.87 -9.42 6.23
N GLU A 159 -2.93 -8.52 5.96
CA GLU A 159 -3.09 -7.42 5.01
C GLU A 159 -3.42 -7.92 3.60
N VAL A 160 -2.69 -8.90 3.09
CA VAL A 160 -2.86 -9.37 1.70
C VAL A 160 -4.29 -9.86 1.42
N PRO A 161 -4.88 -10.83 2.17
CA PRO A 161 -6.23 -11.28 1.91
C PRO A 161 -7.28 -10.19 2.18
N VAL A 162 -7.06 -9.33 3.16
CA VAL A 162 -7.95 -8.19 3.45
C VAL A 162 -7.97 -7.23 2.27
N MET A 163 -6.81 -6.79 1.78
CA MET A 163 -6.73 -5.87 0.66
C MET A 163 -7.35 -6.45 -0.61
N LEU A 164 -7.14 -7.74 -0.91
CA LEU A 164 -7.80 -8.40 -2.04
C LEU A 164 -9.32 -8.39 -1.91
N SER A 165 -9.85 -8.65 -0.70
CA SER A 165 -11.29 -8.59 -0.43
C SER A 165 -11.88 -7.19 -0.59
N LEU A 166 -11.15 -6.17 -0.12
CA LEU A 166 -11.54 -4.76 -0.23
C LEU A 166 -11.51 -4.25 -1.68
N VAL A 167 -10.49 -4.66 -2.45
CA VAL A 167 -10.42 -4.36 -3.90
C VAL A 167 -11.60 -5.01 -4.64
N ALA A 168 -11.91 -6.27 -4.34
CA ALA A 168 -13.06 -6.96 -4.93
C ALA A 168 -14.39 -6.24 -4.58
N PHE A 169 -14.54 -5.81 -3.33
CA PHE A 169 -15.69 -5.03 -2.88
C PHE A 169 -15.77 -3.67 -3.60
N ALA A 170 -14.68 -2.90 -3.65
CA ALA A 170 -14.63 -1.61 -4.33
C ALA A 170 -15.00 -1.74 -5.82
N ASN A 171 -14.47 -2.75 -6.52
CA ASN A 171 -14.80 -3.02 -7.91
C ASN A 171 -16.28 -3.37 -8.11
N ARG A 172 -16.87 -4.15 -7.20
CA ARG A 172 -18.29 -4.53 -7.27
C ARG A 172 -19.23 -3.35 -7.04
N THR A 173 -18.82 -2.39 -6.23
CA THR A 173 -19.62 -1.20 -5.87
C THR A 173 -19.37 0.00 -6.75
N ARG A 174 -18.49 -0.10 -7.75
CA ARG A 174 -18.14 0.97 -8.69
C ARG A 174 -19.35 1.68 -9.29
N ARG A 175 -20.42 0.94 -9.64
CA ARG A 175 -21.66 1.46 -10.24
C ARG A 175 -22.46 2.41 -9.35
N HIS A 176 -22.17 2.45 -8.04
CA HIS A 176 -22.88 3.32 -7.08
C HIS A 176 -22.21 4.69 -6.91
N PHE A 177 -21.08 4.89 -7.56
CA PHE A 177 -20.34 6.16 -7.54
C PHE A 177 -20.63 6.99 -8.78
N PRO A 178 -20.55 8.33 -8.70
CA PRO A 178 -20.65 9.20 -9.86
C PRO A 178 -19.65 8.82 -10.93
N ALA A 179 -20.05 8.95 -12.21
CA ALA A 179 -19.14 8.80 -13.34
C ALA A 179 -18.03 9.85 -13.26
N SER A 180 -16.80 9.48 -13.63
CA SER A 180 -15.71 10.45 -13.74
C SER A 180 -15.98 11.39 -14.92
N GLU A 181 -15.66 12.68 -14.77
CA GLU A 181 -15.79 13.68 -15.84
C GLU A 181 -15.05 13.27 -17.13
N GLU A 182 -13.95 12.56 -16.98
CA GLU A 182 -13.15 12.03 -18.09
C GLU A 182 -13.94 11.05 -18.99
N SER A 183 -14.80 10.20 -18.40
CA SER A 183 -15.65 9.29 -19.17
C SER A 183 -16.77 10.02 -19.91
N THR A 184 -17.18 11.18 -19.42
CA THR A 184 -18.20 12.02 -20.04
C THR A 184 -17.61 12.78 -21.24
N LEU A 185 -16.37 13.26 -21.14
CA LEU A 185 -15.66 13.92 -22.23
C LEU A 185 -15.34 12.96 -23.38
N ASP A 186 -14.94 11.72 -23.07
CA ASP A 186 -14.69 10.70 -24.09
C ASP A 186 -15.97 10.30 -24.83
N THR A 187 -17.09 10.21 -24.15
CA THR A 187 -18.39 9.90 -24.76
C THR A 187 -18.86 11.06 -25.65
N VAL A 188 -18.68 12.30 -25.22
CA VAL A 188 -19.02 13.50 -26.03
C VAL A 188 -18.09 13.62 -27.22
N SER A 189 -16.79 13.40 -27.09
CA SER A 189 -15.83 13.45 -28.18
C SER A 189 -16.10 12.39 -29.28
N THR A 190 -16.51 11.19 -28.83
CA THR A 190 -16.87 10.09 -29.76
C THR A 190 -18.17 10.35 -30.46
N SER A 191 -19.16 10.96 -29.79
CA SER A 191 -20.45 11.31 -30.41
C SER A 191 -20.30 12.44 -31.44
N VAL A 192 -19.46 13.43 -31.19
CA VAL A 192 -19.15 14.52 -32.12
C VAL A 192 -18.44 13.98 -33.36
N ARG A 193 -17.47 13.06 -33.20
CA ARG A 193 -16.79 12.41 -34.35
C ARG A 193 -17.73 11.58 -35.25
N HIS A 194 -18.77 10.97 -34.69
CA HIS A 194 -19.74 10.18 -35.46
C HIS A 194 -20.85 11.04 -36.06
N GLY A 195 -21.14 12.23 -35.49
CA GLY A 195 -22.13 13.18 -36.02
C GLY A 195 -21.68 13.89 -37.28
N ASP A 196 -20.37 14.11 -37.46
CA ASP A 196 -19.80 14.78 -38.64
C ASP A 196 -19.54 13.84 -39.83
N ALA A 197 -19.88 12.54 -39.71
CA ALA A 197 -19.63 11.52 -40.74
C ALA A 197 -20.91 11.09 -41.50
N GLN A 198 -22.03 11.83 -41.39
CA GLN A 198 -23.20 11.61 -42.25
C GLN A 198 -23.28 12.70 -43.32
N PRO A 199 -23.25 12.29 -44.59
CA PRO A 199 -23.34 13.22 -45.74
C PRO A 199 -24.75 13.82 -45.90
#